data_2b718d349f08a8506a8a9fa5bb2cb360
#
_entry.id   2b718d349f08a8506a8a9fa5bb2cb360
#
_cell.length_a   1.000
_cell.length_b   1.000
_cell.length_c   1.000
_cell.angle_alpha   90.00
_cell.angle_beta   90.00
_cell.angle_gamma   90.00
#
_symmetry.space_group_name_H-M   'P 1'
#
loop_
_entity.id
_entity.type
_entity.pdbx_description
1 polymer ?
#
loop_
_entity_poly.entity_id
_entity_poly.type
_entity_poly.pdbx_seq_one_letter_code
_entity_poly.pdbx_strand_id
1 'polypeptide(L)'
;MSSKQFKQGILHTNGIEIHYVEKGDGPLVLFCHGWPESWYSWRHQIEEIGSKGYRAVALHMRGYGKTTKPEDVEAYGITNLVGDVVGAVKELGESEAVVVGHDWGGPVAWYSALLRPDVFRGVSVLSVPFSPPLTLPHDVSLNDVMSLTAGDREYYRLFFQEPGIAEADLERNVRDTMLGILYSVSGNIVADGIHTEGWDGHFPKGETMAEQFVVPETLPEWLTQEDLDFYVKENTETGFRGGLNWYRNIKRIPSLLAPFAGETIKSSLEAAIVQ
;
A
#
# COMPACT_ATOMS: atom_id res chain seq x y z
N MET A 1 19.34 -4.99 6.01
CA MET A 1 20.11 -4.03 5.15
C MET A 1 19.93 -2.62 5.69
N SER A 2 20.99 -1.87 5.97
CA SER A 2 20.87 -0.51 6.51
C SER A 2 20.35 0.46 5.45
N SER A 3 19.41 1.36 5.84
CA SER A 3 18.91 2.47 4.99
C SER A 3 20.02 3.42 4.47
N LYS A 4 21.21 3.35 5.06
CA LYS A 4 22.39 4.10 4.63
C LYS A 4 22.97 3.65 3.27
N GLN A 5 22.50 2.54 2.74
CA GLN A 5 23.02 1.95 1.49
C GLN A 5 22.38 2.57 0.25
N PHE A 6 21.21 3.20 0.36
CA PHE A 6 20.46 3.79 -0.75
C PHE A 6 20.57 5.31 -0.74
N LYS A 7 20.62 5.91 -1.94
CA LYS A 7 20.46 7.35 -2.07
C LYS A 7 19.02 7.72 -1.71
N GLN A 8 18.84 8.84 -1.02
CA GLN A 8 17.55 9.33 -0.55
C GLN A 8 17.33 10.76 -1.02
N GLY A 9 16.07 11.14 -1.20
CA GLY A 9 15.71 12.50 -1.56
C GLY A 9 14.26 12.83 -1.23
N ILE A 10 13.89 14.06 -1.52
CA ILE A 10 12.53 14.59 -1.40
C ILE A 10 12.12 15.11 -2.78
N LEU A 11 10.92 14.75 -3.22
CA LEU A 11 10.25 15.28 -4.41
C LEU A 11 9.17 16.26 -3.96
N HIS A 12 9.00 17.35 -4.70
CA HIS A 12 7.96 18.36 -4.43
C HIS A 12 6.92 18.30 -5.53
N THR A 13 5.86 17.56 -5.34
CA THR A 13 4.85 17.34 -6.36
C THR A 13 3.45 17.17 -5.78
N ASN A 14 2.42 17.44 -6.56
CA ASN A 14 1.01 17.26 -6.20
C ASN A 14 0.63 17.89 -4.84
N GLY A 15 1.28 19.02 -4.49
CA GLY A 15 1.02 19.76 -3.25
C GLY A 15 1.61 19.14 -1.98
N ILE A 16 2.49 18.14 -2.11
CA ILE A 16 3.14 17.47 -0.99
C ILE A 16 4.63 17.27 -1.23
N GLU A 17 5.36 16.96 -0.16
CA GLU A 17 6.72 16.45 -0.19
C GLU A 17 6.69 14.93 -0.11
N ILE A 18 7.38 14.26 -1.04
CA ILE A 18 7.46 12.79 -1.10
C ILE A 18 8.90 12.37 -0.86
N HIS A 19 9.14 11.66 0.22
CA HIS A 19 10.44 11.02 0.45
C HIS A 19 10.58 9.77 -0.41
N TYR A 20 11.77 9.55 -0.95
CA TYR A 20 12.09 8.35 -1.72
C TYR A 20 13.49 7.84 -1.41
N VAL A 21 13.71 6.58 -1.77
CA VAL A 21 15.03 5.95 -1.82
C VAL A 21 15.27 5.40 -3.21
N GLU A 22 16.51 5.45 -3.67
CA GLU A 22 16.87 4.97 -5.00
C GLU A 22 18.20 4.24 -5.04
N LYS A 23 18.35 3.36 -6.03
CA LYS A 23 19.60 2.74 -6.45
C LYS A 23 19.62 2.52 -7.96
N GLY A 24 20.84 2.58 -8.52
CA GLY A 24 21.07 2.34 -9.93
C GLY A 24 20.82 3.54 -10.81
N ASP A 25 20.99 3.32 -12.10
CA ASP A 25 20.88 4.31 -13.16
C ASP A 25 20.34 3.64 -14.42
N GLY A 26 19.53 4.32 -15.22
CA GLY A 26 18.88 3.76 -16.41
C GLY A 26 17.36 3.90 -16.37
N PRO A 27 16.60 3.04 -17.10
CA PRO A 27 15.15 3.15 -17.15
C PRO A 27 14.50 3.05 -15.77
N LEU A 28 13.53 3.96 -15.49
CA LEU A 28 12.89 4.07 -14.18
C LEU A 28 11.94 2.91 -13.88
N VAL A 29 12.13 2.29 -12.71
CA VAL A 29 11.17 1.38 -12.07
C VAL A 29 10.77 1.97 -10.73
N LEU A 30 9.49 2.31 -10.58
CA LEU A 30 8.94 3.00 -9.43
C LEU A 30 8.11 2.04 -8.57
N PHE A 31 8.43 1.95 -7.28
CA PHE A 31 7.81 1.03 -6.34
C PHE A 31 6.87 1.75 -5.38
N CYS A 32 5.65 1.25 -5.27
CA CYS A 32 4.58 1.73 -4.41
C CYS A 32 4.26 0.65 -3.37
N HIS A 33 4.47 0.94 -2.09
CA HIS A 33 4.16 0.03 -0.98
C HIS A 33 2.70 0.10 -0.57
N GLY A 34 2.26 -0.83 0.26
CA GLY A 34 0.93 -0.91 0.82
C GLY A 34 0.82 -0.51 2.29
N TRP A 35 -0.21 -1.04 2.95
CA TRP A 35 -0.51 -0.81 4.37
C TRP A 35 -0.19 -2.06 5.21
N PRO A 36 0.37 -1.93 6.40
CA PRO A 36 1.01 -0.76 7.00
C PRO A 36 2.53 -0.74 6.76
N GLU A 37 2.91 -0.77 5.52
CA GLU A 37 4.29 -0.91 5.06
C GLU A 37 5.02 0.45 4.87
N SER A 38 6.19 0.39 4.24
CA SER A 38 6.98 1.55 3.82
C SER A 38 7.83 1.20 2.59
N TRP A 39 8.62 2.17 2.09
CA TRP A 39 9.62 1.89 1.07
C TRP A 39 10.53 0.70 1.43
N TYR A 40 10.70 0.41 2.72
CA TYR A 40 11.59 -0.64 3.22
C TYR A 40 11.17 -2.04 2.81
N SER A 41 9.89 -2.25 2.53
CA SER A 41 9.37 -3.51 1.96
C SER A 41 10.03 -3.83 0.61
N TRP A 42 10.47 -2.81 -0.12
CA TRP A 42 11.11 -2.93 -1.42
C TRP A 42 12.65 -2.99 -1.38
N ARG A 43 13.29 -3.03 -0.19
CA ARG A 43 14.75 -2.96 -0.02
C ARG A 43 15.54 -3.99 -0.84
N HIS A 44 14.99 -5.19 -0.99
CA HIS A 44 15.62 -6.25 -1.78
C HIS A 44 15.46 -6.02 -3.28
N GLN A 45 14.27 -5.59 -3.72
CA GLN A 45 13.96 -5.29 -5.11
C GLN A 45 14.74 -4.06 -5.60
N ILE A 46 14.87 -3.02 -4.78
CA ILE A 46 15.69 -1.84 -5.09
C ILE A 46 17.15 -2.27 -5.32
N GLU A 47 17.69 -3.11 -4.45
CA GLU A 47 19.05 -3.63 -4.55
C GLU A 47 19.26 -4.43 -5.85
N GLU A 48 18.38 -5.37 -6.10
CA GLU A 48 18.49 -6.29 -7.24
C GLU A 48 18.25 -5.58 -8.58
N ILE A 49 17.17 -4.81 -8.69
CA ILE A 49 16.82 -4.11 -9.93
C ILE A 49 17.83 -3.00 -10.24
N GLY A 50 18.24 -2.24 -9.19
CA GLY A 50 19.27 -1.20 -9.35
C GLY A 50 20.63 -1.73 -9.79
N SER A 51 20.99 -2.96 -9.40
CA SER A 51 22.24 -3.59 -9.82
C SER A 51 22.22 -4.11 -11.27
N LYS A 52 21.02 -4.20 -11.89
CA LYS A 52 20.82 -4.72 -13.25
C LYS A 52 20.64 -3.64 -14.32
N GLY A 53 21.03 -2.41 -14.04
CA GLY A 53 21.02 -1.31 -15.02
C GLY A 53 19.67 -0.61 -15.15
N TYR A 54 18.86 -0.67 -14.10
CA TYR A 54 17.63 0.13 -13.96
C TYR A 54 17.81 1.15 -12.84
N ARG A 55 17.06 2.24 -12.91
CA ARG A 55 16.90 3.17 -11.79
C ARG A 55 15.72 2.71 -10.94
N ALA A 56 15.99 2.03 -9.85
CA ALA A 56 14.99 1.51 -8.91
C ALA A 56 14.70 2.56 -7.85
N VAL A 57 13.47 3.06 -7.79
CA VAL A 57 13.01 4.12 -6.86
C VAL A 57 11.82 3.62 -6.06
N ALA A 58 11.90 3.61 -4.74
CA ALA A 58 10.76 3.33 -3.88
C ALA A 58 10.33 4.58 -3.12
N LEU A 59 9.03 4.87 -3.20
CA LEU A 59 8.42 6.01 -2.50
C LEU A 59 8.04 5.63 -1.07
N HIS A 60 8.20 6.59 -0.12
CA HIS A 60 7.27 6.63 0.99
C HIS A 60 5.97 7.22 0.45
N MET A 61 4.93 6.43 0.41
CA MET A 61 3.65 6.87 -0.12
C MET A 61 3.02 7.95 0.77
N ARG A 62 2.06 8.72 0.24
CA ARG A 62 1.32 9.77 0.98
C ARG A 62 0.79 9.23 2.32
N GLY A 63 1.11 9.93 3.41
CA GLY A 63 0.66 9.55 4.74
C GLY A 63 1.63 8.65 5.53
N TYR A 64 2.78 8.27 4.92
CA TYR A 64 3.74 7.37 5.55
C TYR A 64 5.12 8.02 5.73
N GLY A 65 5.84 7.55 6.74
CA GLY A 65 7.23 7.88 7.00
C GLY A 65 7.51 9.38 6.94
N LYS A 66 8.46 9.79 6.11
CA LYS A 66 8.87 11.20 5.94
C LYS A 66 8.04 11.98 4.91
N THR A 67 7.12 11.32 4.21
CA THR A 67 6.22 11.97 3.26
C THR A 67 5.14 12.75 3.99
N THR A 68 4.66 13.84 3.38
CA THR A 68 3.59 14.68 3.92
C THR A 68 2.36 13.87 4.29
N LYS A 69 1.78 14.20 5.43
CA LYS A 69 0.57 13.60 6.01
C LYS A 69 -0.54 14.65 6.10
N PRO A 70 -1.31 14.88 5.01
CA PRO A 70 -2.44 15.81 5.06
C PRO A 70 -3.43 15.43 6.16
N GLU A 71 -4.02 16.42 6.84
CA GLU A 71 -5.03 16.18 7.88
C GLU A 71 -6.37 15.74 7.28
N ASP A 72 -6.71 16.31 6.12
CA ASP A 72 -7.95 16.01 5.41
C ASP A 72 -7.96 14.60 4.85
N VAL A 73 -8.97 13.82 5.24
CA VAL A 73 -9.19 12.44 4.75
C VAL A 73 -9.32 12.42 3.23
N GLU A 74 -9.99 13.40 2.63
CA GLU A 74 -10.22 13.44 1.18
C GLU A 74 -8.92 13.62 0.36
N ALA A 75 -7.87 14.14 0.99
CA ALA A 75 -6.55 14.26 0.36
C ALA A 75 -5.91 12.90 0.01
N TYR A 76 -6.45 11.80 0.53
CA TYR A 76 -5.96 10.43 0.28
C TYR A 76 -6.77 9.67 -0.77
N GLY A 77 -7.61 10.37 -1.56
CA GLY A 77 -8.36 9.76 -2.65
C GLY A 77 -7.45 9.18 -3.73
N ILE A 78 -7.91 8.13 -4.41
CA ILE A 78 -7.11 7.37 -5.39
C ILE A 78 -6.52 8.27 -6.49
N THR A 79 -7.21 9.30 -6.93
CA THR A 79 -6.72 10.24 -7.94
C THR A 79 -5.56 11.10 -7.42
N ASN A 80 -5.53 11.43 -6.12
CA ASN A 80 -4.40 12.10 -5.51
C ASN A 80 -3.18 11.17 -5.41
N LEU A 81 -3.40 9.89 -5.05
CA LEU A 81 -2.34 8.90 -4.97
C LEU A 81 -1.71 8.62 -6.35
N VAL A 82 -2.54 8.53 -7.39
CA VAL A 82 -2.06 8.46 -8.79
C VAL A 82 -1.31 9.73 -9.19
N GLY A 83 -1.84 10.90 -8.80
CA GLY A 83 -1.18 12.20 -9.03
C GLY A 83 0.21 12.28 -8.42
N ASP A 84 0.40 11.70 -7.23
CA ASP A 84 1.68 11.63 -6.54
C ASP A 84 2.71 10.83 -7.35
N VAL A 85 2.28 9.65 -7.83
CA VAL A 85 3.15 8.72 -8.59
C VAL A 85 3.52 9.31 -9.95
N VAL A 86 2.56 9.90 -10.66
CA VAL A 86 2.79 10.62 -11.93
C VAL A 86 3.75 11.79 -11.73
N GLY A 87 3.50 12.58 -10.69
CA GLY A 87 4.36 13.71 -10.37
C GLY A 87 5.77 13.30 -9.94
N ALA A 88 5.90 12.17 -9.24
CA ALA A 88 7.20 11.62 -8.88
C ALA A 88 8.05 11.26 -10.10
N VAL A 89 7.46 10.61 -11.13
CA VAL A 89 8.16 10.33 -12.39
C VAL A 89 8.74 11.61 -12.98
N LYS A 90 7.92 12.66 -13.08
CA LYS A 90 8.32 13.96 -13.62
C LYS A 90 9.43 14.62 -12.79
N GLU A 91 9.31 14.67 -11.47
CA GLU A 91 10.29 15.29 -10.57
C GLU A 91 11.62 14.51 -10.53
N LEU A 92 11.59 13.21 -10.84
CA LEU A 92 12.80 12.40 -11.03
C LEU A 92 13.49 12.68 -12.38
N GLY A 93 12.91 13.54 -13.22
CA GLY A 93 13.45 13.92 -14.53
C GLY A 93 13.12 12.94 -15.66
N GLU A 94 12.15 12.04 -15.44
CA GLU A 94 11.78 11.01 -16.39
C GLU A 94 10.45 11.34 -17.09
N SER A 95 10.29 10.82 -18.30
CA SER A 95 9.04 10.94 -19.07
C SER A 95 8.17 9.69 -18.97
N GLU A 96 8.78 8.54 -18.65
CA GLU A 96 8.12 7.25 -18.56
C GLU A 96 8.72 6.38 -17.47
N ALA A 97 7.94 5.41 -16.97
CA ALA A 97 8.37 4.46 -15.97
C ALA A 97 7.65 3.12 -16.10
N VAL A 98 8.23 2.08 -15.50
CA VAL A 98 7.49 0.91 -15.03
C VAL A 98 7.05 1.17 -13.60
N VAL A 99 5.79 0.93 -13.28
CA VAL A 99 5.27 1.06 -11.91
C VAL A 99 5.00 -0.32 -11.31
N VAL A 100 5.43 -0.51 -10.05
CA VAL A 100 5.28 -1.75 -9.31
C VAL A 100 4.55 -1.46 -8.00
N GLY A 101 3.52 -2.24 -7.68
CA GLY A 101 2.74 -2.04 -6.46
C GLY A 101 2.48 -3.31 -5.69
N HIS A 102 2.43 -3.21 -4.37
CA HIS A 102 2.02 -4.26 -3.46
C HIS A 102 0.90 -3.77 -2.55
N ASP A 103 -0.07 -4.62 -2.20
CA ASP A 103 -1.24 -4.28 -1.38
C ASP A 103 -1.92 -3.01 -1.91
N TRP A 104 -2.08 -1.94 -1.13
CA TRP A 104 -2.61 -0.65 -1.60
C TRP A 104 -1.78 -0.01 -2.73
N GLY A 105 -0.47 -0.26 -2.76
CA GLY A 105 0.36 0.15 -3.89
C GLY A 105 -0.07 -0.51 -5.21
N GLY A 106 -0.73 -1.68 -5.17
CA GLY A 106 -1.32 -2.34 -6.33
C GLY A 106 -2.40 -1.49 -7.02
N PRO A 107 -3.52 -1.13 -6.34
CA PRO A 107 -4.50 -0.18 -6.87
C PRO A 107 -3.89 1.12 -7.41
N VAL A 108 -2.92 1.70 -6.70
CA VAL A 108 -2.23 2.90 -7.17
C VAL A 108 -1.47 2.62 -8.47
N ALA A 109 -0.75 1.50 -8.55
CA ALA A 109 0.04 1.15 -9.73
C ALA A 109 -0.85 0.90 -10.97
N TRP A 110 -1.88 0.05 -10.84
CA TRP A 110 -2.72 -0.23 -12.00
C TRP A 110 -3.59 0.95 -12.43
N TYR A 111 -4.11 1.77 -11.49
CA TYR A 111 -4.84 2.98 -11.87
C TYR A 111 -3.90 4.04 -12.46
N SER A 112 -2.64 4.08 -12.05
CA SER A 112 -1.63 4.91 -12.72
C SER A 112 -1.46 4.48 -14.18
N ALA A 113 -1.31 3.19 -14.45
CA ALA A 113 -1.18 2.65 -15.80
C ALA A 113 -2.48 2.85 -16.65
N LEU A 114 -3.66 2.70 -16.02
CA LEU A 114 -4.95 2.92 -16.68
C LEU A 114 -5.16 4.38 -17.07
N LEU A 115 -4.91 5.30 -16.14
CA LEU A 115 -5.21 6.73 -16.30
C LEU A 115 -4.11 7.48 -17.07
N ARG A 116 -2.87 7.00 -17.00
CA ARG A 116 -1.69 7.63 -17.62
C ARG A 116 -0.83 6.62 -18.38
N PRO A 117 -1.41 5.96 -19.41
CA PRO A 117 -0.65 5.04 -20.26
C PRO A 117 0.44 5.73 -21.09
N ASP A 118 0.44 7.06 -21.14
CA ASP A 118 1.49 7.88 -21.72
C ASP A 118 2.74 7.99 -20.82
N VAL A 119 2.60 7.75 -19.51
CA VAL A 119 3.69 7.80 -18.52
C VAL A 119 4.14 6.40 -18.13
N PHE A 120 3.21 5.46 -17.96
CA PHE A 120 3.53 4.12 -17.50
C PHE A 120 3.51 3.11 -18.62
N ARG A 121 4.71 2.70 -19.08
CA ARG A 121 4.91 1.71 -20.15
C ARG A 121 4.80 0.27 -19.69
N GLY A 122 4.77 0.02 -18.36
CA GLY A 122 4.60 -1.28 -17.76
C GLY A 122 4.06 -1.17 -16.35
N VAL A 123 3.33 -2.20 -15.92
CA VAL A 123 2.81 -2.32 -14.56
C VAL A 123 3.01 -3.74 -14.04
N SER A 124 3.47 -3.86 -12.80
CA SER A 124 3.52 -5.13 -12.08
C SER A 124 2.84 -4.97 -10.73
N VAL A 125 2.04 -5.97 -10.33
CA VAL A 125 1.25 -5.89 -9.10
C VAL A 125 1.38 -7.19 -8.32
N LEU A 126 1.60 -7.06 -7.01
CA LEU A 126 1.69 -8.17 -6.08
C LEU A 126 0.46 -8.14 -5.16
N SER A 127 -0.10 -9.30 -4.90
CA SER A 127 -1.21 -9.64 -4.00
C SER A 127 -2.59 -9.11 -4.38
N VAL A 128 -2.74 -7.93 -4.99
CA VAL A 128 -4.04 -7.32 -5.30
C VAL A 128 -4.24 -7.23 -6.82
N PRO A 129 -4.95 -8.18 -7.47
CA PRO A 129 -5.13 -8.22 -8.93
C PRO A 129 -5.91 -7.01 -9.44
N PHE A 130 -5.72 -6.69 -10.73
CA PHE A 130 -6.44 -5.60 -11.39
C PHE A 130 -7.95 -5.83 -11.36
N SER A 131 -8.67 -4.80 -10.96
CA SER A 131 -10.12 -4.72 -11.08
C SER A 131 -10.50 -3.44 -11.84
N PRO A 132 -11.26 -3.55 -12.96
CA PRO A 132 -11.75 -2.39 -13.66
C PRO A 132 -12.56 -1.47 -12.73
N PRO A 133 -12.53 -0.15 -12.95
CA PRO A 133 -13.40 0.76 -12.21
C PRO A 133 -14.87 0.35 -12.37
N LEU A 134 -15.58 0.29 -11.26
CA LEU A 134 -16.97 -0.11 -11.20
C LEU A 134 -17.89 1.12 -11.14
N THR A 135 -19.06 1.04 -11.77
CA THR A 135 -20.19 1.91 -11.45
C THR A 135 -21.11 1.18 -10.48
N LEU A 136 -21.49 1.86 -9.40
CA LEU A 136 -22.50 1.37 -8.47
C LEU A 136 -23.82 2.12 -8.69
N PRO A 137 -24.98 1.52 -8.38
CA PRO A 137 -26.24 2.24 -8.27
C PRO A 137 -26.08 3.46 -7.38
N HIS A 138 -26.81 4.54 -7.66
CA HIS A 138 -26.66 5.82 -6.97
C HIS A 138 -26.84 5.75 -5.45
N ASP A 139 -27.62 4.82 -4.98
CA ASP A 139 -27.99 4.56 -3.57
C ASP A 139 -27.15 3.46 -2.91
N VAL A 140 -26.13 2.91 -3.59
CA VAL A 140 -25.26 1.84 -3.09
C VAL A 140 -23.83 2.32 -2.99
N SER A 141 -23.23 2.20 -1.83
CA SER A 141 -21.80 2.44 -1.62
C SER A 141 -21.00 1.14 -1.56
N LEU A 142 -19.69 1.21 -1.75
CA LEU A 142 -18.80 0.05 -1.51
C LEU A 142 -18.86 -0.43 -0.06
N ASN A 143 -19.09 0.46 0.90
CA ASN A 143 -19.25 0.08 2.30
C ASN A 143 -20.51 -0.77 2.50
N ASP A 144 -21.62 -0.47 1.79
CA ASP A 144 -22.83 -1.28 1.86
C ASP A 144 -22.59 -2.69 1.31
N VAL A 145 -21.86 -2.78 0.18
CA VAL A 145 -21.46 -4.09 -0.40
C VAL A 145 -20.60 -4.88 0.57
N MET A 146 -19.58 -4.23 1.18
CA MET A 146 -18.71 -4.88 2.16
C MET A 146 -19.49 -5.33 3.41
N SER A 147 -20.45 -4.53 3.88
CA SER A 147 -21.28 -4.87 5.03
C SER A 147 -22.14 -6.11 4.77
N LEU A 148 -22.68 -6.25 3.54
CA LEU A 148 -23.44 -7.44 3.16
C LEU A 148 -22.59 -8.71 3.14
N THR A 149 -21.31 -8.60 2.76
CA THR A 149 -20.39 -9.75 2.71
C THR A 149 -19.82 -10.11 4.08
N ALA A 150 -19.74 -9.16 5.01
CA ALA A 150 -19.22 -9.38 6.36
C ALA A 150 -20.13 -10.26 7.25
N GLY A 151 -21.44 -10.24 7.01
CA GLY A 151 -22.42 -11.03 7.79
C GLY A 151 -22.41 -10.68 9.28
N ASP A 152 -22.23 -11.68 10.14
CA ASP A 152 -22.19 -11.51 11.60
C ASP A 152 -20.80 -11.14 12.15
N ARG A 153 -19.80 -11.06 11.27
CA ARG A 153 -18.42 -10.68 11.64
C ARG A 153 -18.16 -9.20 11.35
N GLU A 154 -17.14 -8.66 11.97
CA GLU A 154 -16.56 -7.37 11.59
C GLU A 154 -15.61 -7.57 10.42
N TYR A 155 -15.57 -6.63 9.46
CA TYR A 155 -14.61 -6.64 8.38
C TYR A 155 -13.64 -5.47 8.54
N TYR A 156 -12.34 -5.74 8.52
CA TYR A 156 -11.31 -4.75 8.86
C TYR A 156 -11.44 -3.43 8.07
N ARG A 157 -11.87 -3.48 6.80
CA ARG A 157 -12.06 -2.25 6.00
C ARG A 157 -13.21 -1.38 6.50
N LEU A 158 -14.23 -1.99 7.10
CA LEU A 158 -15.34 -1.27 7.75
C LEU A 158 -14.89 -0.72 9.11
N PHE A 159 -14.14 -1.51 9.88
CA PHE A 159 -13.54 -1.09 11.14
C PHE A 159 -12.65 0.15 10.99
N PHE A 160 -11.97 0.31 9.85
CA PHE A 160 -11.12 1.45 9.56
C PHE A 160 -11.86 2.74 9.20
N GLN A 161 -13.18 2.70 8.96
CA GLN A 161 -13.91 3.86 8.43
C GLN A 161 -14.03 5.00 9.44
N GLU A 162 -14.26 4.70 10.73
CA GLU A 162 -14.43 5.73 11.76
C GLU A 162 -13.07 6.21 12.26
N PRO A 163 -12.75 7.52 12.12
CA PRO A 163 -11.48 8.05 12.58
C PRO A 163 -11.29 7.90 14.09
N GLY A 164 -10.11 7.48 14.49
CA GLY A 164 -9.72 7.33 15.89
C GLY A 164 -9.95 5.93 16.47
N ILE A 165 -10.86 5.11 15.91
CA ILE A 165 -11.16 3.77 16.44
C ILE A 165 -10.00 2.81 16.15
N ALA A 166 -9.64 2.65 14.88
CA ALA A 166 -8.56 1.78 14.47
C ALA A 166 -7.18 2.29 14.94
N GLU A 167 -6.97 3.62 14.92
CA GLU A 167 -5.76 4.23 15.46
C GLU A 167 -5.57 3.85 16.94
N ALA A 168 -6.59 4.03 17.78
CA ALA A 168 -6.52 3.73 19.20
C ALA A 168 -6.26 2.24 19.48
N ASP A 169 -6.74 1.35 18.62
CA ASP A 169 -6.49 -0.09 18.70
C ASP A 169 -5.06 -0.44 18.30
N LEU A 170 -4.65 -0.07 17.10
CA LEU A 170 -3.36 -0.45 16.52
C LEU A 170 -2.15 0.22 17.21
N GLU A 171 -2.35 1.40 17.80
CA GLU A 171 -1.30 2.19 18.47
C GLU A 171 -1.09 1.81 19.94
N ARG A 172 -1.93 0.94 20.54
CA ARG A 172 -1.74 0.45 21.92
C ARG A 172 -0.38 -0.21 22.14
N ASN A 173 0.03 -1.03 21.18
CA ASN A 173 1.33 -1.69 21.17
C ASN A 173 1.80 -1.85 19.72
N VAL A 174 2.44 -0.81 19.21
CA VAL A 174 2.90 -0.75 17.81
C VAL A 174 3.79 -1.94 17.44
N ARG A 175 4.60 -2.43 18.41
CA ARG A 175 5.48 -3.57 18.14
C ARG A 175 4.70 -4.86 17.89
N ASP A 176 3.77 -5.20 18.77
CA ASP A 176 2.97 -6.41 18.62
C ASP A 176 2.03 -6.29 17.43
N THR A 177 1.47 -5.10 17.19
CA THR A 177 0.67 -4.80 16.01
C THR A 177 1.46 -5.05 14.73
N MET A 178 2.68 -4.50 14.59
CA MET A 178 3.48 -4.69 13.39
C MET A 178 3.93 -6.12 13.19
N LEU A 179 4.43 -6.77 14.25
CA LEU A 179 4.82 -8.17 14.19
C LEU A 179 3.63 -9.07 13.86
N GLY A 180 2.51 -8.84 14.54
CA GLY A 180 1.29 -9.61 14.35
C GLY A 180 0.71 -9.46 12.95
N ILE A 181 0.63 -8.25 12.39
CA ILE A 181 0.19 -8.03 11.00
C ILE A 181 1.11 -8.76 10.02
N LEU A 182 2.43 -8.48 10.08
CA LEU A 182 3.40 -9.06 9.15
C LEU A 182 3.37 -10.58 9.17
N TYR A 183 3.24 -11.19 10.35
CA TYR A 183 3.15 -12.63 10.49
C TYR A 183 1.80 -13.18 10.00
N SER A 184 0.69 -12.57 10.40
CA SER A 184 -0.67 -13.07 10.11
C SER A 184 -1.02 -13.03 8.62
N VAL A 185 -0.41 -12.13 7.83
CA VAL A 185 -0.60 -12.07 6.37
C VAL A 185 0.49 -12.80 5.59
N SER A 186 1.45 -13.44 6.28
CA SER A 186 2.51 -14.21 5.65
C SER A 186 2.10 -15.66 5.41
N GLY A 187 2.85 -16.36 4.54
CA GLY A 187 2.66 -17.79 4.35
C GLY A 187 2.96 -18.66 5.58
N ASN A 188 3.69 -18.13 6.59
CA ASN A 188 3.99 -18.87 7.82
C ASN A 188 2.75 -19.23 8.61
N ILE A 189 1.74 -18.37 8.64
CA ILE A 189 0.52 -18.66 9.42
C ILE A 189 -0.18 -19.93 8.96
N VAL A 190 -0.08 -20.25 7.67
CA VAL A 190 -0.58 -21.50 7.08
C VAL A 190 0.42 -22.63 7.27
N ALA A 191 1.71 -22.38 7.01
CA ALA A 191 2.77 -23.37 7.15
C ALA A 191 2.92 -23.89 8.58
N ASP A 192 2.72 -23.02 9.57
CA ASP A 192 2.79 -23.34 10.99
C ASP A 192 1.48 -23.94 11.53
N GLY A 193 0.47 -24.14 10.65
CA GLY A 193 -0.80 -24.81 10.98
C GLY A 193 -1.74 -23.99 11.87
N ILE A 194 -1.53 -22.67 11.97
CA ILE A 194 -2.34 -21.78 12.81
C ILE A 194 -3.67 -21.47 12.14
N HIS A 195 -3.64 -21.18 10.85
CA HIS A 195 -4.81 -21.01 10.00
C HIS A 195 -4.70 -21.89 8.75
N THR A 196 -5.83 -22.43 8.28
CA THR A 196 -5.85 -23.29 7.08
C THR A 196 -5.79 -22.50 5.78
N GLU A 197 -6.29 -21.26 5.78
CA GLU A 197 -6.42 -20.40 4.59
C GLU A 197 -5.79 -18.99 4.76
N GLY A 198 -5.14 -18.73 5.91
CA GLY A 198 -4.63 -17.41 6.27
C GLY A 198 -5.72 -16.52 6.90
N TRP A 199 -5.37 -15.26 7.14
CA TRP A 199 -6.31 -14.28 7.70
C TRP A 199 -7.20 -13.70 6.59
N ASP A 200 -8.52 -13.84 6.75
CA ASP A 200 -9.52 -13.42 5.75
C ASP A 200 -10.00 -11.96 5.92
N GLY A 201 -9.44 -11.22 6.86
CA GLY A 201 -9.81 -9.83 7.15
C GLY A 201 -11.05 -9.68 8.02
N HIS A 202 -11.61 -10.76 8.55
CA HIS A 202 -12.80 -10.74 9.39
C HIS A 202 -12.48 -11.17 10.82
N PHE A 203 -13.19 -10.56 11.78
CA PHE A 203 -13.05 -10.86 13.20
C PHE A 203 -14.39 -10.71 13.94
N PRO A 204 -14.54 -11.24 15.17
CA PRO A 204 -15.78 -11.16 15.92
C PRO A 204 -16.21 -9.72 16.19
N LYS A 205 -17.50 -9.41 16.06
CA LYS A 205 -18.04 -8.08 16.41
C LYS A 205 -17.82 -7.75 17.87
N GLY A 206 -17.38 -6.53 18.12
CA GLY A 206 -17.12 -6.03 19.47
C GLY A 206 -15.72 -6.36 20.01
N GLU A 207 -14.93 -7.11 19.26
CA GLU A 207 -13.51 -7.32 19.54
C GLU A 207 -12.65 -6.29 18.78
N THR A 208 -11.38 -6.21 19.10
CA THR A 208 -10.42 -5.34 18.42
C THR A 208 -9.63 -6.10 17.37
N MET A 209 -9.22 -5.41 16.31
CA MET A 209 -8.45 -6.02 15.23
C MET A 209 -7.04 -6.43 15.68
N ALA A 210 -6.41 -5.63 16.54
CA ALA A 210 -5.05 -5.91 17.02
C ALA A 210 -4.97 -7.23 17.82
N GLU A 211 -6.05 -7.60 18.51
CA GLU A 211 -6.14 -8.86 19.27
C GLU A 211 -6.32 -10.11 18.38
N GLN A 212 -6.64 -9.92 17.10
CA GLN A 212 -6.80 -11.03 16.15
C GLN A 212 -5.49 -11.43 15.49
N PHE A 213 -4.47 -10.59 15.56
CA PHE A 213 -3.18 -10.91 14.96
C PHE A 213 -2.40 -11.91 15.82
N VAL A 214 -1.82 -12.87 15.16
CA VAL A 214 -0.93 -13.83 15.80
C VAL A 214 0.45 -13.21 15.96
N VAL A 215 0.88 -13.04 17.20
CA VAL A 215 2.24 -12.59 17.54
C VAL A 215 3.09 -13.82 17.83
N PRO A 216 4.04 -14.20 16.96
CA PRO A 216 4.86 -15.39 17.16
C PRO A 216 5.85 -15.17 18.32
N GLU A 217 6.16 -16.22 19.06
CA GLU A 217 7.15 -16.18 20.16
C GLU A 217 8.58 -15.88 19.65
N THR A 218 8.87 -16.31 18.43
CA THR A 218 10.16 -16.09 17.76
C THR A 218 9.93 -15.47 16.39
N LEU A 219 10.83 -14.59 15.96
CA LEU A 219 10.74 -13.99 14.63
C LEU A 219 10.90 -15.06 13.55
N PRO A 220 10.08 -15.01 12.47
CA PRO A 220 10.27 -15.88 11.32
C PRO A 220 11.60 -15.54 10.60
N GLU A 221 12.18 -16.52 9.89
CA GLU A 221 13.50 -16.39 9.26
C GLU A 221 13.63 -15.20 8.29
N TRP A 222 12.53 -14.80 7.65
CA TRP A 222 12.49 -13.69 6.70
C TRP A 222 12.40 -12.30 7.35
N LEU A 223 12.16 -12.21 8.68
CA LEU A 223 12.00 -10.95 9.41
C LEU A 223 13.05 -10.85 10.50
N THR A 224 14.09 -10.07 10.28
CA THR A 224 15.11 -9.83 11.31
C THR A 224 14.62 -8.84 12.36
N GLN A 225 15.31 -8.81 13.51
CA GLN A 225 15.04 -7.81 14.56
C GLN A 225 15.19 -6.38 14.03
N GLU A 226 16.20 -6.12 13.20
CA GLU A 226 16.44 -4.81 12.56
C GLU A 226 15.30 -4.42 11.64
N ASP A 227 14.75 -5.37 10.87
CA ASP A 227 13.59 -5.13 9.98
C ASP A 227 12.35 -4.76 10.79
N LEU A 228 12.05 -5.53 11.86
CA LEU A 228 10.91 -5.23 12.72
C LEU A 228 11.06 -3.88 13.42
N ASP A 229 12.24 -3.58 13.95
CA ASP A 229 12.52 -2.31 14.62
C ASP A 229 12.37 -1.12 13.68
N PHE A 230 12.66 -1.29 12.38
CA PHE A 230 12.43 -0.28 11.36
C PHE A 230 10.93 0.03 11.23
N TYR A 231 10.08 -0.97 11.02
CA TYR A 231 8.63 -0.78 10.90
C TYR A 231 8.01 -0.22 12.17
N VAL A 232 8.42 -0.72 13.34
CA VAL A 232 7.96 -0.22 14.64
C VAL A 232 8.30 1.24 14.83
N LYS A 233 9.52 1.64 14.52
CA LYS A 233 9.96 3.03 14.62
C LYS A 233 9.13 3.94 13.70
N GLU A 234 9.00 3.59 12.42
CA GLU A 234 8.23 4.37 11.45
C GLU A 234 6.78 4.58 11.91
N ASN A 235 6.10 3.50 12.32
CA ASN A 235 4.70 3.58 12.75
C ASN A 235 4.52 4.24 14.14
N THR A 236 5.51 4.14 15.03
CA THR A 236 5.50 4.87 16.31
C THR A 236 5.63 6.38 16.09
N GLU A 237 6.48 6.80 15.13
CA GLU A 237 6.69 8.22 14.84
C GLU A 237 5.54 8.85 14.05
N THR A 238 4.84 8.08 13.19
CA THR A 238 3.84 8.62 12.25
C THR A 238 2.41 8.28 12.61
N GLY A 239 2.17 7.27 13.43
CA GLY A 239 0.87 6.65 13.64
C GLY A 239 0.35 5.93 12.39
N PHE A 240 -0.82 5.33 12.50
CA PHE A 240 -1.48 4.61 11.40
C PHE A 240 -2.47 5.46 10.61
N ARG A 241 -2.84 6.65 11.09
CA ARG A 241 -3.89 7.49 10.50
C ARG A 241 -3.71 7.75 9.00
N GLY A 242 -2.48 8.05 8.56
CA GLY A 242 -2.19 8.34 7.16
C GLY A 242 -2.59 7.17 6.24
N GLY A 243 -2.17 5.96 6.60
CA GLY A 243 -2.52 4.75 5.86
C GLY A 243 -4.01 4.39 5.95
N LEU A 244 -4.63 4.56 7.13
CA LEU A 244 -6.06 4.32 7.32
C LEU A 244 -6.94 5.25 6.48
N ASN A 245 -6.49 6.46 6.19
CA ASN A 245 -7.22 7.39 5.34
C ASN A 245 -7.38 6.91 3.90
N TRP A 246 -6.52 6.00 3.42
CA TRP A 246 -6.70 5.37 2.11
C TRP A 246 -7.96 4.50 2.09
N TYR A 247 -8.18 3.71 3.15
CA TYR A 247 -9.37 2.88 3.31
C TYR A 247 -10.65 3.71 3.46
N ARG A 248 -10.58 4.88 4.14
CA ARG A 248 -11.70 5.83 4.29
C ARG A 248 -12.15 6.43 2.96
N ASN A 249 -11.29 6.39 1.93
CA ASN A 249 -11.58 6.86 0.58
C ASN A 249 -12.11 5.76 -0.36
N ILE A 250 -12.15 4.47 0.03
CA ILE A 250 -12.63 3.38 -0.83
C ILE A 250 -14.01 3.68 -1.40
N LYS A 251 -14.94 4.18 -0.59
CA LYS A 251 -16.31 4.53 -1.00
C LYS A 251 -16.38 5.59 -2.10
N ARG A 252 -15.33 6.37 -2.30
CA ARG A 252 -15.23 7.44 -3.31
C ARG A 252 -14.67 6.95 -4.64
N ILE A 253 -14.00 5.78 -4.67
CA ILE A 253 -13.34 5.26 -5.88
C ILE A 253 -14.32 5.14 -7.06
N PRO A 254 -15.54 4.57 -6.92
CA PRO A 254 -16.46 4.47 -8.04
C PRO A 254 -16.83 5.83 -8.66
N SER A 255 -17.06 6.85 -7.85
CA SER A 255 -17.40 8.20 -8.34
C SER A 255 -16.20 8.91 -8.96
N LEU A 256 -15.02 8.79 -8.37
CA LEU A 256 -13.78 9.40 -8.87
C LEU A 256 -13.35 8.79 -10.21
N LEU A 257 -13.60 7.50 -10.41
CA LEU A 257 -13.21 6.75 -11.60
C LEU A 257 -14.38 6.45 -12.54
N ALA A 258 -15.56 7.02 -12.33
CA ALA A 258 -16.74 6.81 -13.15
C ALA A 258 -16.51 7.03 -14.68
N PRO A 259 -15.72 8.02 -15.13
CA PRO A 259 -15.40 8.18 -16.54
C PRO A 259 -14.63 7.01 -17.18
N PHE A 260 -14.03 6.16 -16.35
CA PHE A 260 -13.22 5.00 -16.76
C PHE A 260 -13.89 3.67 -16.44
N ALA A 261 -15.19 3.69 -16.12
CA ALA A 261 -15.93 2.47 -15.76
C ALA A 261 -15.86 1.42 -16.87
N GLY A 262 -15.44 0.21 -16.52
CA GLY A 262 -15.28 -0.91 -17.46
C GLY A 262 -14.01 -0.84 -18.32
N GLU A 263 -13.23 0.25 -18.25
CA GLU A 263 -11.97 0.34 -18.98
C GLU A 263 -10.93 -0.64 -18.43
N THR A 264 -10.07 -1.13 -19.32
CA THR A 264 -9.00 -2.06 -18.99
C THR A 264 -7.62 -1.48 -19.32
N ILE A 265 -6.59 -1.99 -18.68
CA ILE A 265 -5.22 -1.65 -19.02
C ILE A 265 -4.94 -2.13 -20.44
N LYS A 266 -4.41 -1.24 -21.29
CA LYS A 266 -4.18 -1.55 -22.72
C LYS A 266 -3.11 -2.61 -22.88
N SER A 267 -3.28 -3.50 -23.84
CA SER A 267 -2.37 -4.63 -24.12
C SER A 267 -0.95 -4.23 -24.56
N SER A 268 -0.70 -2.95 -24.84
CA SER A 268 0.65 -2.44 -25.07
C SER A 268 1.49 -2.30 -23.79
N LEU A 269 0.84 -2.43 -22.61
CA LEU A 269 1.51 -2.45 -21.32
C LEU A 269 1.82 -3.90 -20.93
N GLU A 270 3.07 -4.18 -20.62
CA GLU A 270 3.43 -5.45 -19.99
C GLU A 270 2.88 -5.45 -18.56
N ALA A 271 1.93 -6.34 -18.29
CA ALA A 271 1.34 -6.51 -16.97
C ALA A 271 1.73 -7.87 -16.40
N ALA A 272 2.28 -7.89 -15.20
CA ALA A 272 2.56 -9.10 -14.45
C ALA A 272 1.86 -9.04 -13.09
N ILE A 273 1.15 -10.11 -12.74
CA ILE A 273 0.57 -10.31 -11.42
C ILE A 273 1.38 -11.42 -10.75
N VAL A 274 2.01 -11.09 -9.63
CA VAL A 274 2.72 -12.07 -8.80
C VAL A 274 1.85 -12.32 -7.56
N GLN A 275 1.42 -13.56 -7.40
CA GLN A 275 0.64 -14.03 -6.25
C GLN A 275 1.58 -14.45 -5.13
#